data_4de6fc7f6a4a09f7effe1a5c4f582df2
#
_entry.id   4de6fc7f6a4a09f7effe1a5c4f582df2
#
_cell.length_a   1.000
_cell.length_b   1.000
_cell.length_c   1.000
_cell.angle_alpha   90.00
_cell.angle_beta   90.00
_cell.angle_gamma   90.00
#
_symmetry.space_group_name_H-M   'P 1'
#
loop_
_entity.id
_entity.type
_entity.pdbx_description
1 polymer ?
#
loop_
_entity_poly.entity_id
_entity_poly.type
_entity_poly.pdbx_seq_one_letter_code
_entity_poly.pdbx_strand_id
1 'polypeptide(L)'
;MSNYRPICRTVTDAVYALDAIVGFDPRDYEATKAASVFIPPGGYRQFLNEDGLKGKILGVVREPFLDSYNRTSAIPAFEHHLNVLR
;
A
#
# COMPACT_ATOMS: atom_id res chain seq x y z
N MET A 1 10.04 -16.59 -4.88
CA MET A 1 9.65 -15.90 -3.63
C MET A 1 8.34 -15.18 -3.85
N SER A 2 7.39 -15.35 -2.95
CA SER A 2 6.07 -14.75 -3.07
C SER A 2 6.00 -13.45 -2.27
N ASN A 3 5.41 -12.42 -2.87
CA ASN A 3 5.14 -11.17 -2.19
C ASN A 3 3.64 -11.09 -1.88
N TYR A 4 3.30 -10.92 -0.62
CA TYR A 4 1.93 -10.79 -0.19
C TYR A 4 1.61 -9.32 0.07
N ARG A 5 0.53 -8.84 -0.55
CA ARG A 5 0.09 -7.45 -0.42
C ARG A 5 -1.38 -7.47 0.00
N PRO A 6 -1.70 -6.99 1.19
CA PRO A 6 -3.09 -6.97 1.65
C PRO A 6 -3.96 -6.10 0.75
N ILE A 7 -5.11 -6.64 0.33
CA ILE A 7 -6.13 -5.90 -0.40
C ILE A 7 -7.32 -5.74 0.53
N CYS A 8 -7.60 -4.50 0.95
CA CYS A 8 -8.59 -4.20 1.96
C CYS A 8 -9.46 -3.02 1.53
N ARG A 9 -10.57 -2.84 2.23
CA ARG A 9 -11.50 -1.74 1.92
C ARG A 9 -11.01 -0.40 2.44
N THR A 10 -10.22 -0.39 3.50
CA THR A 10 -9.67 0.83 4.09
C THR A 10 -8.17 0.71 4.28
N VAL A 11 -7.47 1.85 4.36
CA VAL A 11 -6.05 1.88 4.68
C VAL A 11 -5.79 1.34 6.08
N THR A 12 -6.68 1.63 7.04
CA THR A 12 -6.57 1.11 8.40
C THR A 12 -6.54 -0.42 8.41
N ASP A 13 -7.46 -1.06 7.70
CA ASP A 13 -7.49 -2.52 7.60
C ASP A 13 -6.23 -3.07 6.92
N ALA A 14 -5.76 -2.41 5.87
CA ALA A 14 -4.54 -2.81 5.18
C ALA A 14 -3.32 -2.73 6.10
N VAL A 15 -3.22 -1.69 6.93
CA VAL A 15 -2.12 -1.52 7.87
C VAL A 15 -2.18 -2.57 8.97
N TYR A 16 -3.35 -2.88 9.51
CA TYR A 16 -3.48 -3.95 10.51
C TYR A 16 -3.12 -5.32 9.93
N ALA A 17 -3.54 -5.60 8.71
CA ALA A 17 -3.15 -6.84 8.04
C ALA A 17 -1.64 -6.90 7.80
N LEU A 18 -1.03 -5.79 7.39
CA LEU A 18 0.41 -5.71 7.21
C LEU A 18 1.15 -5.98 8.53
N ASP A 19 0.72 -5.36 9.62
CA ASP A 19 1.33 -5.56 10.94
C ASP A 19 1.27 -7.03 11.39
N ALA A 20 0.23 -7.75 10.98
CA ALA A 20 0.08 -9.16 11.32
C ALA A 20 1.05 -10.08 10.58
N ILE A 21 1.50 -9.69 9.38
CA ILE A 21 2.30 -10.56 8.51
C ILE A 21 3.77 -10.15 8.39
N VAL A 22 4.14 -8.94 8.81
CA VAL A 22 5.55 -8.51 8.72
C VAL A 22 6.38 -9.10 9.85
N GLY A 23 7.65 -9.32 9.58
CA GLY A 23 8.59 -9.78 10.59
C GLY A 23 9.73 -10.58 9.99
N PHE A 24 10.64 -10.95 10.87
CA PHE A 24 11.73 -11.87 10.52
C PHE A 24 11.22 -13.31 10.50
N ASP A 25 11.44 -14.01 9.40
CA ASP A 25 11.11 -15.43 9.28
C ASP A 25 12.41 -16.22 9.04
N PRO A 26 12.82 -17.07 9.99
CA PRO A 26 14.02 -17.89 9.82
C PRO A 26 13.97 -18.83 8.61
N ARG A 27 12.77 -19.20 8.17
CA ARG A 27 12.58 -20.08 7.00
C ARG A 27 12.83 -19.34 5.68
N ASP A 28 12.77 -18.03 5.70
CA ASP A 28 13.09 -17.17 4.57
C ASP A 28 14.09 -16.10 5.02
N TYR A 29 15.22 -16.57 5.49
CA TYR A 29 16.22 -15.76 6.19
C TYR A 29 16.74 -14.60 5.34
N GLU A 30 17.12 -14.89 4.09
CA GLU A 30 17.74 -13.89 3.24
C GLU A 30 16.77 -12.75 2.86
N ALA A 31 15.50 -13.09 2.65
CA ALA A 31 14.51 -12.10 2.27
C ALA A 31 14.06 -11.22 3.44
N THR A 32 14.05 -11.77 4.65
CA THR A 32 13.39 -11.09 5.78
C THR A 32 14.33 -10.47 6.79
N LYS A 33 15.55 -11.01 6.95
CA LYS A 33 16.47 -10.51 7.99
C LYS A 33 16.87 -9.07 7.79
N ALA A 34 17.37 -8.72 6.61
CA ALA A 34 17.84 -7.37 6.34
C ALA A 34 16.69 -6.35 6.41
N ALA A 35 15.51 -6.74 5.92
CA ALA A 35 14.34 -5.88 5.92
C ALA A 35 13.72 -5.70 7.30
N SER A 36 13.86 -6.70 8.20
CA SER A 36 13.21 -6.66 9.51
C SER A 36 13.68 -5.51 10.39
N VAL A 37 14.92 -5.02 10.20
CA VAL A 37 15.45 -3.90 10.96
C VAL A 37 14.74 -2.58 10.65
N PHE A 38 14.05 -2.50 9.51
CA PHE A 38 13.30 -1.32 9.10
C PHE A 38 11.86 -1.32 9.57
N ILE A 39 11.39 -2.41 10.19
CA ILE A 39 10.04 -2.47 10.74
C ILE A 39 10.02 -1.62 12.02
N PRO A 40 9.14 -0.60 12.10
CA PRO A 40 9.13 0.27 13.26
C PRO A 40 8.67 -0.48 14.52
N PRO A 41 9.28 -0.19 15.67
CA PRO A 41 8.82 -0.75 16.94
C PRO A 41 7.34 -0.38 17.18
N GLY A 42 6.51 -1.36 17.53
CA GLY A 42 5.07 -1.16 17.70
C GLY A 42 4.27 -1.24 16.42
N GLY A 43 4.92 -1.46 15.26
CA GLY A 43 4.26 -1.68 13.97
C GLY A 43 3.94 -0.39 13.22
N TYR A 44 3.28 -0.56 12.07
CA TYR A 44 2.98 0.55 11.17
C TYR A 44 1.71 1.32 11.55
N ARG A 45 0.81 0.72 12.35
CA ARG A 45 -0.47 1.35 12.74
C ARG A 45 -0.29 2.67 13.49
N GLN A 46 0.84 2.87 14.15
CA GLN A 46 1.16 4.12 14.84
C GLN A 46 1.27 5.32 13.90
N PHE A 47 1.48 5.08 12.61
CA PHE A 47 1.61 6.13 11.60
C PHE A 47 0.31 6.41 10.84
N LEU A 48 -0.79 5.75 11.18
CA LEU A 48 -2.09 6.06 10.58
C LEU A 48 -2.48 7.50 10.87
N ASN A 49 -2.74 8.26 9.81
CA ASN A 49 -3.06 9.68 9.89
C ASN A 49 -3.99 10.05 8.72
N GLU A 50 -5.17 10.56 9.05
CA GLU A 50 -6.15 10.98 8.04
C GLU A 50 -5.60 12.06 7.10
N ASP A 51 -4.70 12.90 7.60
CA ASP A 51 -4.08 13.99 6.83
C ASP A 51 -2.71 13.61 6.24
N GLY A 52 -2.40 12.32 6.19
CA GLY A 52 -1.07 11.84 5.76
C GLY A 52 -0.65 12.28 4.36
N LEU A 53 -1.60 12.53 3.46
CA LEU A 53 -1.33 12.98 2.10
C LEU A 53 -1.32 14.50 1.97
N LYS A 54 -1.71 15.23 3.00
CA LYS A 54 -1.77 16.70 2.96
C LYS A 54 -0.38 17.28 2.74
N GLY A 55 -0.27 18.16 1.75
CA GLY A 55 1.00 18.79 1.39
C GLY A 55 1.96 17.90 0.62
N LYS A 56 1.54 16.69 0.25
CA LYS A 56 2.36 15.76 -0.54
C LYS A 56 2.11 15.92 -2.03
N ILE A 57 3.14 15.64 -2.82
CA ILE A 57 3.04 15.63 -4.27
C ILE A 57 2.97 14.17 -4.71
N LEU A 58 1.87 13.80 -5.39
CA LEU A 58 1.64 12.44 -5.84
C LEU A 58 1.81 12.35 -7.36
N GLY A 59 2.58 11.37 -7.80
CA GLY A 59 2.72 11.04 -9.21
C GLY A 59 1.70 9.98 -9.62
N VAL A 60 1.08 10.17 -10.79
CA VAL A 60 0.14 9.20 -11.35
C VAL A 60 0.69 8.63 -12.64
N VAL A 61 0.88 7.32 -12.68
CA VAL A 61 1.33 6.61 -13.87
C VAL A 61 0.10 6.07 -14.59
N ARG A 62 -0.27 6.71 -15.71
CA ARG A 62 -1.45 6.30 -16.48
C ARG A 62 -1.13 5.25 -17.53
N GLU A 63 -0.06 5.45 -18.28
CA GLU A 63 0.35 4.53 -19.32
C GLU A 63 1.54 3.67 -18.85
N PRO A 64 1.58 2.38 -19.22
CA PRO A 64 0.59 1.63 -20.01
C PRO A 64 -0.57 1.08 -19.19
N PHE A 65 -0.61 1.32 -17.89
CA PHE A 65 -1.48 0.59 -16.97
C PHE A 65 -2.96 0.85 -17.22
N LEU A 66 -3.36 2.10 -17.44
CA LEU A 66 -4.77 2.44 -17.64
C LEU A 66 -5.28 2.10 -19.03
N ASP A 67 -4.41 2.05 -20.03
CA ASP A 67 -4.81 1.73 -21.40
C ASP A 67 -5.37 0.30 -21.52
N SER A 68 -4.84 -0.61 -20.72
CA SER A 68 -5.30 -2.00 -20.68
C SER A 68 -6.69 -2.15 -20.08
N TYR A 69 -7.16 -1.14 -19.36
CA TYR A 69 -8.42 -1.17 -18.61
C TYR A 69 -9.46 -0.19 -19.13
N ASN A 70 -9.28 0.35 -20.33
CA ASN A 70 -10.14 1.39 -20.88
C ASN A 70 -11.60 0.99 -21.08
N ARG A 71 -11.92 -0.31 -21.00
CA ARG A 71 -13.27 -0.84 -21.14
C ARG A 71 -13.91 -1.25 -19.81
N THR A 72 -13.24 -0.96 -18.70
CA THR A 72 -13.72 -1.37 -17.37
C THR A 72 -14.34 -0.17 -16.64
N SER A 73 -15.17 -0.46 -15.64
CA SER A 73 -15.71 0.56 -14.73
C SER A 73 -14.65 1.10 -13.77
N ALA A 74 -13.47 0.50 -13.73
CA ALA A 74 -12.39 0.90 -12.81
C ALA A 74 -11.83 2.30 -13.14
N ILE A 75 -11.78 2.69 -14.43
CA ILE A 75 -11.21 3.98 -14.82
C ILE A 75 -12.04 5.16 -14.31
N PRO A 76 -13.38 5.19 -14.48
CA PRO A 76 -14.18 6.26 -13.87
C PRO A 76 -14.04 6.35 -12.36
N ALA A 77 -14.00 5.21 -11.68
CA ALA A 77 -13.78 5.18 -10.23
C ALA A 77 -12.40 5.75 -9.85
N PHE A 78 -11.36 5.38 -10.58
CA PHE A 78 -10.01 5.89 -10.37
C PHE A 78 -9.94 7.41 -10.54
N GLU A 79 -10.54 7.95 -11.61
CA GLU A 79 -10.58 9.39 -11.84
C GLU A 79 -11.37 10.13 -10.76
N HIS A 80 -12.47 9.54 -10.28
CA HIS A 80 -13.22 10.07 -9.16
C HIS A 80 -12.36 10.18 -7.90
N HIS A 81 -11.61 9.13 -7.57
CA HIS A 81 -10.72 9.14 -6.41
C HIS A 81 -9.61 10.20 -6.54
N LEU A 82 -9.05 10.38 -7.73
CA LEU A 82 -8.08 11.45 -7.95
C LEU A 82 -8.67 12.83 -7.69
N ASN A 83 -9.92 13.06 -8.10
CA ASN A 83 -10.61 14.32 -7.84
C ASN A 83 -10.85 14.56 -6.35
N VAL A 84 -11.16 13.50 -5.60
CA VAL A 84 -11.32 13.60 -4.14
C VAL A 84 -10.00 13.94 -3.46
N LEU A 85 -8.88 13.42 -3.95
CA LEU A 85 -7.55 13.70 -3.41
C LEU A 85 -7.03 15.10 -3.70
N ARG A 86 -7.55 15.75 -4.74
CA ARG A 86 -7.23 17.14 -5.07
C ARG A 86 -7.99 18.10 -4.16
#